data_b2d2ef347f83d09e0584d1437931c309
#
_entry.id   b2d2ef347f83d09e0584d1437931c309
#
_cell.length_a   1.000
_cell.length_b   1.000
_cell.length_c   1.000
_cell.angle_alpha   90.00
_cell.angle_beta   90.00
_cell.angle_gamma   90.00
#
_symmetry.space_group_name_H-M   'P 1'
#
loop_
_entity.id
_entity.type
_entity.pdbx_description
1 polymer ?
#
loop_
_entity_poly.entity_id
_entity_poly.type
_entity_poly.pdbx_seq_one_letter_code
_entity_poly.pdbx_strand_id
1 'polypeptide(L)'
;MKSDIEIAQSKTMKPIFEIADKLGLDRNDVELYGNYKAKIDYDMLERTKDKKDGKLILVTPITPTPAGEGKTTTSVGLGDSLSRIGKNTMIALREPSLGPVFGVKGGAAGGGYAQVVPMEDINLHFTGDMHAVGAANNLLAAMIDNHIYHGNELDIDTRKITWKRCVDMNDRQLRFIVDGLNGKSNGTPREDGYDITVASEIMAILCLSRDLEDLKNKIKKIVVGYTRSNKPVFAADLHAEGAMAALLKDALKPNLVQTLEHTPAFVHGGPFANIAHGCNSIMATRMALKVADYVVTEAGFGADLGAEKFLDIKCRVAELKPSAVVIVATVRALKHHGGVDKKELAEENLEALEKGIPNLLKHIENITVKFGLPAVVAINRFPTDTEKELKYVEEKCKELGVNVALSEVWAKGSEGGEELAREVVRLAESDNSKFKFMYNDEMSIKGKIETVVKEIYGGDGVDFDPAASKTIRSLEKDGFRNLPICMAKTQYSLSDDPTKTGWPKGFRVTVRNARVSAGAGFIVVLTGDIMTMPGLPKVPSAEIIDVDKHGKISGLF
;
A
#
# COMPACT_ATOMS: atom_id res chain seq x y z
N MET A 1 -28.43 9.58 -7.33
CA MET A 1 -27.24 9.05 -8.01
C MET A 1 -27.07 7.63 -7.51
N LYS A 2 -26.70 6.66 -8.36
CA LYS A 2 -26.47 5.29 -7.91
C LYS A 2 -25.23 5.24 -7.01
N SER A 3 -25.25 4.39 -5.98
CA SER A 3 -24.08 4.09 -5.15
C SER A 3 -23.04 3.25 -5.92
N ASP A 4 -21.81 3.17 -5.41
CA ASP A 4 -20.74 2.42 -6.08
C ASP A 4 -21.10 0.95 -6.25
N ILE A 5 -21.69 0.32 -5.23
CA ILE A 5 -22.17 -1.07 -5.33
C ILE A 5 -23.32 -1.22 -6.34
N GLU A 6 -24.26 -0.27 -6.42
CA GLU A 6 -25.33 -0.32 -7.41
C GLU A 6 -24.80 -0.19 -8.85
N ILE A 7 -23.76 0.63 -9.05
CA ILE A 7 -23.07 0.74 -10.34
C ILE A 7 -22.39 -0.60 -10.68
N ALA A 8 -21.62 -1.16 -9.76
CA ALA A 8 -20.94 -2.44 -9.94
C ALA A 8 -21.92 -3.58 -10.28
N GLN A 9 -23.00 -3.71 -9.50
CA GLN A 9 -24.04 -4.74 -9.71
C GLN A 9 -24.85 -4.54 -11.00
N SER A 10 -24.88 -3.32 -11.58
CA SER A 10 -25.61 -3.05 -12.82
C SER A 10 -24.84 -3.43 -14.08
N LYS A 11 -23.57 -3.80 -13.99
CA LYS A 11 -22.71 -4.12 -15.13
C LYS A 11 -22.56 -5.64 -15.32
N THR A 12 -22.52 -6.06 -16.57
CA THR A 12 -22.25 -7.45 -16.91
C THR A 12 -20.75 -7.69 -16.97
N MET A 13 -20.27 -8.61 -16.14
CA MET A 13 -18.87 -9.05 -16.17
C MET A 13 -18.67 -10.08 -17.29
N LYS A 14 -17.49 -10.09 -17.89
CA LYS A 14 -17.03 -11.16 -18.78
C LYS A 14 -16.51 -12.34 -17.96
N PRO A 15 -16.65 -13.56 -18.45
CA PRO A 15 -15.94 -14.70 -17.88
C PRO A 15 -14.44 -14.42 -17.78
N ILE A 16 -13.83 -14.83 -16.67
CA ILE A 16 -12.42 -14.47 -16.40
C ILE A 16 -11.45 -15.04 -17.44
N PHE A 17 -11.81 -16.13 -18.11
CA PHE A 17 -11.03 -16.66 -19.23
C PHE A 17 -10.91 -15.68 -20.40
N GLU A 18 -11.97 -14.95 -20.72
CA GLU A 18 -11.91 -13.93 -21.79
C GLU A 18 -10.96 -12.79 -21.44
N ILE A 19 -10.84 -12.48 -20.14
CA ILE A 19 -9.89 -11.48 -19.62
C ILE A 19 -8.46 -12.03 -19.68
N ALA A 20 -8.25 -13.29 -19.33
CA ALA A 20 -6.97 -13.97 -19.43
C ALA A 20 -6.50 -14.10 -20.90
N ASP A 21 -7.40 -14.44 -21.80
CA ASP A 21 -7.14 -14.55 -23.25
C ASP A 21 -6.67 -13.21 -23.84
N LYS A 22 -7.24 -12.06 -23.39
CA LYS A 22 -6.76 -10.72 -23.79
C LYS A 22 -5.28 -10.48 -23.45
N LEU A 23 -4.80 -11.06 -22.36
CA LEU A 23 -3.42 -10.96 -21.90
C LEU A 23 -2.50 -12.00 -22.56
N GLY A 24 -3.03 -12.90 -23.37
CA GLY A 24 -2.29 -14.02 -23.96
C GLY A 24 -1.76 -14.99 -22.92
N LEU A 25 -2.47 -15.16 -21.81
CA LEU A 25 -2.12 -16.13 -20.77
C LEU A 25 -2.44 -17.56 -21.24
N ASP A 26 -1.56 -18.50 -20.93
CA ASP A 26 -1.85 -19.92 -21.12
C ASP A 26 -2.92 -20.35 -20.12
N ARG A 27 -3.83 -21.22 -20.55
CA ARG A 27 -4.91 -21.72 -19.68
C ARG A 27 -4.37 -22.52 -18.49
N ASN A 28 -3.21 -23.13 -18.62
CA ASN A 28 -2.56 -23.83 -17.52
C ASN A 28 -2.04 -22.88 -16.42
N ASP A 29 -1.90 -21.58 -16.74
CA ASP A 29 -1.51 -20.56 -15.77
C ASP A 29 -2.70 -20.00 -14.99
N VAL A 30 -3.92 -20.32 -15.39
CA VAL A 30 -5.16 -19.71 -14.89
C VAL A 30 -5.92 -20.70 -13.99
N GLU A 31 -5.87 -20.49 -12.71
CA GLU A 31 -6.62 -21.25 -11.70
C GLU A 31 -7.90 -20.52 -11.34
N LEU A 32 -9.06 -21.10 -11.70
CA LEU A 32 -10.36 -20.46 -11.53
C LEU A 32 -10.81 -20.42 -10.07
N TYR A 33 -11.28 -19.26 -9.65
CA TYR A 33 -12.01 -19.03 -8.40
C TYR A 33 -13.43 -18.54 -8.71
N GLY A 34 -14.24 -19.42 -9.32
CA GLY A 34 -15.54 -19.10 -9.91
C GLY A 34 -15.41 -18.50 -11.31
N ASN A 35 -16.49 -17.86 -11.80
CA ASN A 35 -16.57 -17.39 -13.19
C ASN A 35 -15.81 -16.10 -13.47
N TYR A 36 -15.57 -15.27 -12.45
CA TYR A 36 -15.14 -13.86 -12.61
C TYR A 36 -13.83 -13.53 -11.92
N LYS A 37 -13.18 -14.52 -11.28
CA LYS A 37 -11.90 -14.40 -10.59
C LYS A 37 -11.01 -15.57 -10.95
N ALA A 38 -9.71 -15.36 -10.96
CA ALA A 38 -8.72 -16.43 -11.08
C ALA A 38 -7.44 -16.06 -10.34
N LYS A 39 -6.67 -17.07 -9.95
CA LYS A 39 -5.26 -16.89 -9.59
C LYS A 39 -4.38 -17.21 -10.78
N ILE A 40 -3.26 -16.51 -10.89
CA ILE A 40 -2.28 -16.75 -11.94
C ILE A 40 -1.07 -17.45 -11.33
N ASP A 41 -0.71 -18.60 -11.94
CA ASP A 41 0.40 -19.41 -11.45
C ASP A 41 1.75 -18.69 -11.63
N TYR A 42 2.62 -18.82 -10.64
CA TYR A 42 3.93 -18.13 -10.65
C TYR A 42 4.89 -18.71 -11.70
N ASP A 43 4.66 -19.92 -12.24
CA ASP A 43 5.42 -20.48 -13.35
C ASP A 43 5.30 -19.67 -14.65
N MET A 44 4.24 -18.84 -14.75
CA MET A 44 4.07 -17.86 -15.82
C MET A 44 5.27 -16.92 -15.93
N LEU A 45 5.87 -16.49 -14.83
CA LEU A 45 7.06 -15.61 -14.84
C LEU A 45 8.28 -16.30 -15.47
N GLU A 46 8.50 -17.59 -15.21
CA GLU A 46 9.58 -18.32 -15.83
C GLU A 46 9.37 -18.48 -17.35
N ARG A 47 8.13 -18.79 -17.76
CA ARG A 47 7.77 -18.90 -19.20
C ARG A 47 7.86 -17.58 -19.95
N THR A 48 7.73 -16.47 -19.28
CA THR A 48 7.74 -15.13 -19.90
C THR A 48 9.00 -14.32 -19.58
N LYS A 49 10.01 -14.92 -18.96
CA LYS A 49 11.22 -14.23 -18.50
C LYS A 49 11.93 -13.42 -19.60
N ASP A 50 11.93 -13.96 -20.83
CA ASP A 50 12.60 -13.33 -21.99
C ASP A 50 11.73 -12.25 -22.68
N LYS A 51 10.45 -12.11 -22.29
CA LYS A 51 9.62 -11.00 -22.78
C LYS A 51 10.08 -9.68 -22.18
N LYS A 52 10.09 -8.64 -23.01
CA LYS A 52 10.36 -7.27 -22.56
C LYS A 52 9.26 -6.81 -21.59
N ASP A 53 9.67 -6.12 -20.54
CA ASP A 53 8.73 -5.50 -19.60
C ASP A 53 8.00 -4.32 -20.25
N GLY A 54 6.72 -4.19 -19.91
CA GLY A 54 5.93 -3.01 -20.22
C GLY A 54 6.35 -1.77 -19.43
N LYS A 55 5.67 -0.67 -19.67
CA LYS A 55 5.91 0.62 -19.00
C LYS A 55 5.16 0.64 -17.65
N LEU A 56 5.89 0.86 -16.56
CA LEU A 56 5.32 0.96 -15.22
C LEU A 56 4.91 2.40 -14.90
N ILE A 57 3.63 2.61 -14.62
CA ILE A 57 3.06 3.91 -14.28
C ILE A 57 2.64 3.88 -12.80
N LEU A 58 3.24 4.76 -12.00
CA LEU A 58 2.88 4.90 -10.58
C LEU A 58 1.85 6.01 -10.40
N VAL A 59 0.74 5.70 -9.74
CA VAL A 59 -0.26 6.70 -9.31
C VAL A 59 -0.11 6.93 -7.80
N THR A 60 0.07 8.18 -7.41
CA THR A 60 0.25 8.58 -6.01
C THR A 60 -0.41 9.94 -5.78
N PRO A 61 -1.08 10.21 -4.64
CA PRO A 61 -1.68 11.50 -4.40
C PRO A 61 -0.72 12.46 -3.68
N ILE A 62 -1.16 13.71 -3.56
CA ILE A 62 -0.63 14.67 -2.59
C ILE A 62 -0.89 14.19 -1.16
N THR A 63 -0.42 14.93 -0.15
CA THR A 63 -0.75 14.61 1.25
C THR A 63 -2.27 14.47 1.43
N PRO A 64 -2.76 13.30 1.88
CA PRO A 64 -4.19 13.03 1.94
C PRO A 64 -4.92 13.90 2.96
N THR A 65 -6.21 14.10 2.70
CA THR A 65 -7.14 14.76 3.60
C THR A 65 -8.21 13.77 4.10
N PRO A 66 -8.98 14.10 5.13
CA PRO A 66 -10.08 13.24 5.57
C PRO A 66 -11.17 12.97 4.51
N ALA A 67 -11.20 13.76 3.44
CA ALA A 67 -12.16 13.59 2.33
C ALA A 67 -11.70 12.53 1.29
N GLY A 68 -10.39 12.25 1.25
CA GLY A 68 -9.77 11.39 0.24
C GLY A 68 -9.57 12.11 -1.11
N GLU A 69 -8.58 11.70 -1.88
CA GLU A 69 -8.18 12.34 -3.16
C GLU A 69 -8.62 11.55 -4.40
N GLY A 70 -9.20 10.34 -4.20
CA GLY A 70 -9.66 9.50 -5.31
C GLY A 70 -8.54 8.79 -6.07
N LYS A 71 -7.42 8.49 -5.40
CA LYS A 71 -6.26 7.82 -5.99
C LYS A 71 -6.62 6.51 -6.72
N THR A 72 -7.32 5.59 -6.06
CA THR A 72 -7.68 4.29 -6.65
C THR A 72 -8.64 4.45 -7.82
N THR A 73 -9.62 5.35 -7.70
CA THR A 73 -10.52 5.72 -8.81
C THR A 73 -9.74 6.25 -10.01
N THR A 74 -8.76 7.14 -9.77
CA THR A 74 -7.89 7.64 -10.83
C THR A 74 -7.02 6.52 -11.43
N SER A 75 -6.51 5.59 -10.62
CA SER A 75 -5.70 4.45 -11.10
C SER A 75 -6.50 3.52 -12.00
N VAL A 76 -7.71 3.18 -11.61
CA VAL A 76 -8.61 2.32 -12.41
C VAL A 76 -9.05 3.05 -13.67
N GLY A 77 -9.52 4.29 -13.54
CA GLY A 77 -9.96 5.09 -14.68
C GLY A 77 -8.84 5.37 -15.69
N LEU A 78 -7.61 5.61 -15.23
CA LEU A 78 -6.44 5.73 -16.12
C LEU A 78 -6.18 4.42 -16.88
N GLY A 79 -6.26 3.26 -16.20
CA GLY A 79 -6.12 1.96 -16.85
C GLY A 79 -7.16 1.75 -17.95
N ASP A 80 -8.42 2.05 -17.65
CA ASP A 80 -9.51 1.99 -18.63
C ASP A 80 -9.30 3.00 -19.77
N SER A 81 -8.84 4.22 -19.47
CA SER A 81 -8.57 5.26 -20.48
C SER A 81 -7.41 4.89 -21.40
N LEU A 82 -6.34 4.28 -20.88
CA LEU A 82 -5.25 3.74 -21.69
C LEU A 82 -5.75 2.63 -22.62
N SER A 83 -6.59 1.72 -22.12
CA SER A 83 -7.23 0.68 -22.95
C SER A 83 -8.12 1.29 -24.03
N ARG A 84 -8.91 2.32 -23.68
CA ARG A 84 -9.77 3.05 -24.62
C ARG A 84 -9.01 3.70 -25.78
N ILE A 85 -7.83 4.25 -25.52
CA ILE A 85 -6.96 4.81 -26.58
C ILE A 85 -6.11 3.75 -27.31
N GLY A 86 -6.43 2.46 -27.14
CA GLY A 86 -5.84 1.34 -27.88
C GLY A 86 -4.52 0.81 -27.31
N LYS A 87 -4.18 1.11 -26.05
CA LYS A 87 -2.99 0.54 -25.40
C LYS A 87 -3.32 -0.78 -24.72
N ASN A 88 -2.44 -1.78 -24.85
CA ASN A 88 -2.52 -3.01 -24.08
C ASN A 88 -2.15 -2.71 -22.62
N THR A 89 -3.15 -2.68 -21.74
CA THR A 89 -3.01 -2.15 -20.38
C THR A 89 -3.46 -3.15 -19.33
N MET A 90 -2.76 -3.16 -18.23
CA MET A 90 -3.14 -3.88 -17.01
C MET A 90 -3.02 -2.98 -15.79
N ILE A 91 -3.87 -3.21 -14.79
CA ILE A 91 -3.86 -2.50 -13.52
C ILE A 91 -3.38 -3.45 -12.44
N ALA A 92 -2.60 -2.95 -11.46
CA ALA A 92 -2.14 -3.73 -10.32
C ALA A 92 -2.44 -2.96 -9.01
N LEU A 93 -3.37 -3.48 -8.21
CA LEU A 93 -3.90 -2.85 -7.01
C LEU A 93 -3.65 -3.68 -5.76
N ARG A 94 -3.83 -3.05 -4.60
CA ARG A 94 -3.84 -3.75 -3.31
C ARG A 94 -5.19 -4.41 -3.07
N GLU A 95 -5.13 -5.54 -2.36
CA GLU A 95 -6.31 -6.22 -1.81
C GLU A 95 -6.79 -5.49 -0.55
N PRO A 96 -8.09 -5.21 -0.40
CA PRO A 96 -8.63 -4.59 0.81
C PRO A 96 -8.67 -5.56 1.99
N SER A 97 -8.56 -5.01 3.20
CA SER A 97 -8.71 -5.71 4.48
C SER A 97 -10.13 -5.52 5.03
N LEU A 98 -10.68 -6.55 5.67
CA LEU A 98 -12.03 -6.53 6.25
C LEU A 98 -12.21 -5.42 7.30
N GLY A 99 -11.19 -5.17 8.13
CA GLY A 99 -11.27 -4.15 9.17
C GLY A 99 -11.68 -2.77 8.65
N PRO A 100 -10.99 -2.18 7.67
CA PRO A 100 -11.39 -0.93 7.03
C PRO A 100 -12.76 -1.00 6.35
N VAL A 101 -13.10 -2.11 5.69
CA VAL A 101 -14.38 -2.32 5.00
C VAL A 101 -15.56 -2.22 5.98
N PHE A 102 -15.48 -2.91 7.11
CA PHE A 102 -16.51 -2.88 8.15
C PHE A 102 -16.38 -1.67 9.11
N GLY A 103 -15.29 -0.89 9.00
CA GLY A 103 -15.02 0.29 9.83
C GLY A 103 -15.59 1.59 9.27
N VAL A 104 -14.73 2.37 8.61
CA VAL A 104 -15.03 3.77 8.22
C VAL A 104 -15.11 3.94 6.72
N LYS A 105 -14.45 3.09 5.94
CA LYS A 105 -14.24 3.34 4.50
C LYS A 105 -14.39 2.10 3.68
N GLY A 106 -14.86 2.39 2.48
CA GLY A 106 -14.83 1.56 1.33
C GLY A 106 -13.50 0.89 1.06
N GLY A 107 -13.62 -0.26 0.41
CA GLY A 107 -12.50 -1.05 -0.01
C GLY A 107 -11.68 -0.40 -1.13
N ALA A 108 -10.69 -1.11 -1.61
CA ALA A 108 -9.77 -0.65 -2.64
C ALA A 108 -10.27 -0.89 -4.08
N ALA A 109 -11.57 -0.90 -4.32
CA ALA A 109 -12.16 -1.24 -5.63
C ALA A 109 -12.26 -0.06 -6.62
N GLY A 110 -11.97 1.17 -6.20
CA GLY A 110 -12.27 2.39 -6.96
C GLY A 110 -13.64 2.96 -6.61
N GLY A 111 -14.22 3.79 -7.48
CA GLY A 111 -15.52 4.39 -7.24
C GLY A 111 -16.16 4.94 -8.53
N GLY A 112 -17.49 5.17 -8.49
CA GLY A 112 -18.25 5.59 -9.67
C GLY A 112 -18.13 4.61 -10.82
N TYR A 113 -17.83 5.12 -11.99
CA TYR A 113 -17.63 4.30 -13.19
C TYR A 113 -16.20 3.76 -13.37
N ALA A 114 -15.30 4.05 -12.44
CA ALA A 114 -13.91 3.56 -12.43
C ALA A 114 -13.71 2.57 -11.27
N GLN A 115 -14.17 1.33 -11.44
CA GLN A 115 -14.12 0.28 -10.43
C GLN A 115 -13.59 -1.03 -10.99
N VAL A 116 -12.94 -1.85 -10.13
CA VAL A 116 -12.67 -3.27 -10.36
C VAL A 116 -13.81 -4.13 -9.82
N VAL A 117 -14.13 -5.21 -10.54
CA VAL A 117 -15.22 -6.12 -10.21
C VAL A 117 -14.74 -7.59 -10.30
N PRO A 118 -15.32 -8.51 -9.53
CA PRO A 118 -16.50 -8.41 -8.65
C PRO A 118 -16.21 -7.65 -7.34
N MET A 119 -16.84 -6.51 -7.14
CA MET A 119 -16.59 -5.60 -6.02
C MET A 119 -16.86 -6.26 -4.66
N GLU A 120 -17.96 -7.00 -4.53
CA GLU A 120 -18.37 -7.65 -3.28
C GLU A 120 -17.32 -8.69 -2.84
N ASP A 121 -16.90 -9.56 -3.75
CA ASP A 121 -15.91 -10.61 -3.46
C ASP A 121 -14.56 -9.98 -3.06
N ILE A 122 -14.11 -8.95 -3.81
CA ILE A 122 -12.84 -8.26 -3.53
C ILE A 122 -12.84 -7.66 -2.13
N ASN A 123 -13.95 -7.07 -1.68
CA ASN A 123 -14.04 -6.38 -0.40
C ASN A 123 -14.39 -7.29 0.79
N LEU A 124 -14.83 -8.52 0.56
CA LEU A 124 -15.20 -9.47 1.60
C LEU A 124 -14.23 -10.66 1.61
N HIS A 125 -14.70 -11.85 1.23
CA HIS A 125 -13.84 -13.03 1.10
C HIS A 125 -13.45 -13.23 -0.36
N PHE A 126 -12.28 -12.73 -0.74
CA PHE A 126 -11.85 -12.70 -2.13
C PHE A 126 -11.43 -14.10 -2.63
N THR A 127 -10.22 -14.51 -2.29
CA THR A 127 -9.65 -15.82 -2.66
C THR A 127 -8.95 -16.52 -1.49
N GLY A 128 -9.02 -15.93 -0.30
CA GLY A 128 -8.48 -16.50 0.94
C GLY A 128 -7.09 -16.00 1.33
N ASP A 129 -6.51 -15.02 0.64
CA ASP A 129 -5.14 -14.54 0.90
C ASP A 129 -4.99 -13.95 2.30
N MET A 130 -5.96 -13.13 2.75
CA MET A 130 -5.96 -12.56 4.11
C MET A 130 -6.03 -13.65 5.18
N HIS A 131 -6.83 -14.69 4.96
CA HIS A 131 -6.91 -15.84 5.87
C HIS A 131 -5.59 -16.62 5.91
N ALA A 132 -4.97 -16.89 4.76
CA ALA A 132 -3.69 -17.58 4.68
C ALA A 132 -2.58 -16.82 5.42
N VAL A 133 -2.51 -15.49 5.25
CA VAL A 133 -1.58 -14.62 5.98
C VAL A 133 -1.82 -14.71 7.49
N GLY A 134 -3.07 -14.60 7.93
CA GLY A 134 -3.45 -14.72 9.34
C GLY A 134 -3.10 -16.09 9.92
N ALA A 135 -3.38 -17.16 9.19
CA ALA A 135 -3.07 -18.53 9.60
C ALA A 135 -1.55 -18.74 9.75
N ALA A 136 -0.74 -18.29 8.77
CA ALA A 136 0.71 -18.40 8.84
C ALA A 136 1.31 -17.58 9.99
N ASN A 137 0.82 -16.36 10.20
CA ASN A 137 1.25 -15.51 11.31
C ASN A 137 0.95 -16.14 12.68
N ASN A 138 -0.26 -16.67 12.84
CA ASN A 138 -0.70 -17.25 14.12
C ASN A 138 -0.09 -18.63 14.36
N LEU A 139 0.25 -19.38 13.31
CA LEU A 139 1.04 -20.61 13.45
C LEU A 139 2.40 -20.31 14.09
N LEU A 140 3.12 -19.29 13.60
CA LEU A 140 4.40 -18.90 14.19
C LEU A 140 4.25 -18.47 15.66
N ALA A 141 3.22 -17.69 15.99
CA ALA A 141 2.92 -17.31 17.38
C ALA A 141 2.67 -18.55 18.27
N ALA A 142 1.89 -19.51 17.79
CA ALA A 142 1.64 -20.75 18.50
C ALA A 142 2.92 -21.59 18.67
N MET A 143 3.79 -21.63 17.66
CA MET A 143 5.07 -22.36 17.74
C MET A 143 6.04 -21.75 18.76
N ILE A 144 6.06 -20.41 18.89
CA ILE A 144 6.86 -19.72 19.92
C ILE A 144 6.39 -20.15 21.33
N ASP A 145 5.08 -20.04 21.60
CA ASP A 145 4.54 -20.39 22.90
C ASP A 145 4.66 -21.88 23.21
N ASN A 146 4.51 -22.75 22.19
CA ASN A 146 4.72 -24.18 22.32
C ASN A 146 6.19 -24.53 22.66
N HIS A 147 7.17 -23.86 22.02
CA HIS A 147 8.58 -24.01 22.32
C HIS A 147 8.88 -23.65 23.80
N ILE A 148 8.34 -22.53 24.26
CA ILE A 148 8.49 -22.10 25.66
C ILE A 148 7.87 -23.10 26.63
N TYR A 149 6.68 -23.60 26.30
CA TYR A 149 5.96 -24.60 27.11
C TYR A 149 6.74 -25.90 27.28
N HIS A 150 7.42 -26.37 26.24
CA HIS A 150 8.16 -27.63 26.21
C HIS A 150 9.63 -27.51 26.62
N GLY A 151 10.03 -26.46 27.31
CA GLY A 151 11.36 -26.37 27.94
C GLY A 151 12.21 -25.19 27.49
N ASN A 152 11.82 -24.44 26.47
CA ASN A 152 12.48 -23.19 26.03
C ASN A 152 13.99 -23.34 25.82
N GLU A 153 14.41 -24.35 25.05
CA GLU A 153 15.83 -24.63 24.76
C GLU A 153 16.56 -23.45 24.11
N LEU A 154 15.84 -22.61 23.35
CA LEU A 154 16.36 -21.38 22.75
C LEU A 154 16.55 -20.23 23.77
N ASP A 155 16.22 -20.43 25.04
CA ASP A 155 16.32 -19.43 26.12
C ASP A 155 15.60 -18.10 25.80
N ILE A 156 14.42 -18.18 25.17
CA ILE A 156 13.61 -17.00 24.84
C ILE A 156 13.18 -16.28 26.13
N ASP A 157 13.42 -14.97 26.22
CA ASP A 157 12.87 -14.15 27.28
C ASP A 157 11.41 -13.81 26.93
N THR A 158 10.45 -14.34 27.69
CA THR A 158 9.00 -14.15 27.47
C THR A 158 8.57 -12.67 27.46
N ARG A 159 9.36 -11.78 28.07
CA ARG A 159 9.15 -10.33 28.07
C ARG A 159 9.73 -9.62 26.85
N LYS A 160 10.43 -10.35 25.98
CA LYS A 160 11.10 -9.81 24.78
C LYS A 160 10.64 -10.49 23.51
N ILE A 161 9.48 -11.14 23.54
CA ILE A 161 8.81 -11.62 22.34
C ILE A 161 8.29 -10.41 21.57
N THR A 162 8.68 -10.28 20.31
CA THR A 162 8.29 -9.19 19.43
C THR A 162 7.18 -9.58 18.46
N TRP A 163 6.93 -10.88 18.35
CA TRP A 163 5.91 -11.43 17.47
C TRP A 163 4.54 -11.39 18.12
N LYS A 164 3.55 -10.82 17.43
CA LYS A 164 2.16 -10.77 17.86
C LYS A 164 1.30 -11.69 17.01
N ARG A 165 0.12 -12.02 17.50
CA ARG A 165 -0.95 -12.63 16.72
C ARG A 165 -1.55 -11.60 15.76
N CYS A 166 -2.38 -12.03 14.81
CA CYS A 166 -3.13 -11.12 13.97
C CYS A 166 -4.56 -11.61 13.72
N VAL A 167 -5.42 -10.66 13.37
CA VAL A 167 -6.80 -10.88 12.92
C VAL A 167 -7.17 -9.80 11.93
N ASP A 168 -7.91 -10.17 10.86
CA ASP A 168 -8.29 -9.20 9.84
C ASP A 168 -9.61 -8.48 10.20
N MET A 169 -9.58 -7.76 11.32
CA MET A 169 -10.70 -6.97 11.81
C MET A 169 -10.18 -5.79 12.65
N ASN A 170 -10.94 -4.69 12.68
CA ASN A 170 -10.67 -3.57 13.57
C ASN A 170 -11.17 -3.88 14.98
N ASP A 171 -10.28 -4.25 15.90
CA ASP A 171 -10.63 -4.60 17.27
C ASP A 171 -9.65 -3.99 18.29
N ARG A 172 -9.97 -2.81 18.82
CA ARG A 172 -9.12 -2.13 19.82
C ARG A 172 -8.96 -2.90 21.13
N GLN A 173 -9.87 -3.82 21.44
CA GLN A 173 -9.83 -4.63 22.66
C GLN A 173 -8.63 -5.60 22.65
N LEU A 174 -8.17 -6.00 21.47
CA LEU A 174 -7.08 -6.95 21.28
C LEU A 174 -5.68 -6.31 21.21
N ARG A 175 -5.55 -5.00 21.34
CA ARG A 175 -4.23 -4.30 21.23
C ARG A 175 -3.21 -4.81 22.23
N PHE A 176 -3.65 -5.03 23.46
CA PHE A 176 -2.87 -5.55 24.58
C PHE A 176 -3.71 -6.55 25.34
N ILE A 177 -3.22 -7.77 25.49
CA ILE A 177 -3.89 -8.86 26.19
C ILE A 177 -2.88 -9.57 27.08
N VAL A 178 -3.38 -10.43 27.96
CA VAL A 178 -2.58 -11.45 28.63
C VAL A 178 -3.08 -12.81 28.16
N ASP A 179 -2.21 -13.61 27.59
CA ASP A 179 -2.51 -14.99 27.18
C ASP A 179 -1.94 -16.03 28.17
N GLY A 180 -2.14 -17.33 27.91
CA GLY A 180 -1.64 -18.43 28.73
C GLY A 180 -2.27 -18.55 30.13
N LEU A 181 -3.44 -17.95 30.35
CA LEU A 181 -4.15 -18.00 31.64
C LEU A 181 -4.80 -19.38 31.91
N ASN A 182 -5.31 -19.57 33.14
CA ASN A 182 -6.03 -20.76 33.60
C ASN A 182 -5.13 -21.99 33.86
N GLY A 183 -3.93 -21.74 34.36
CA GLY A 183 -3.07 -22.78 34.94
C GLY A 183 -1.98 -23.29 33.98
N LYS A 184 -1.06 -24.05 34.55
CA LYS A 184 0.18 -24.48 33.92
C LYS A 184 -0.02 -25.28 32.62
N SER A 185 -1.14 -26.00 32.49
CA SER A 185 -1.47 -26.77 31.29
C SER A 185 -1.78 -25.91 30.05
N ASN A 186 -2.03 -24.61 30.26
CA ASN A 186 -2.41 -23.68 29.17
C ASN A 186 -1.25 -22.80 28.69
N GLY A 187 -0.03 -23.00 29.21
CA GLY A 187 1.14 -22.26 28.82
C GLY A 187 1.70 -21.33 29.89
N THR A 188 2.50 -20.36 29.47
CA THR A 188 3.12 -19.35 30.34
C THR A 188 2.39 -18.03 30.17
N PRO A 189 1.75 -17.48 31.23
CA PRO A 189 1.12 -16.17 31.14
C PRO A 189 2.12 -15.08 30.74
N ARG A 190 1.78 -14.32 29.71
CA ARG A 190 2.59 -13.21 29.20
C ARG A 190 1.73 -12.13 28.56
N GLU A 191 2.30 -10.95 28.43
CA GLU A 191 1.72 -9.90 27.56
C GLU A 191 1.81 -10.32 26.10
N ASP A 192 0.74 -10.14 25.37
CA ASP A 192 0.64 -10.32 23.92
C ASP A 192 -0.29 -9.23 23.33
N GLY A 193 -0.65 -9.36 22.08
CA GLY A 193 -1.60 -8.50 21.38
C GLY A 193 -1.87 -9.01 19.99
N TYR A 194 -2.78 -8.33 19.31
CA TYR A 194 -3.07 -8.59 17.91
C TYR A 194 -2.76 -7.37 17.07
N ASP A 195 -2.12 -7.60 15.93
CA ASP A 195 -2.08 -6.64 14.84
C ASP A 195 -3.20 -6.96 13.84
N ILE A 196 -3.68 -5.99 13.08
CA ILE A 196 -4.53 -6.30 11.93
C ILE A 196 -3.69 -7.04 10.88
N THR A 197 -4.27 -8.02 10.21
CA THR A 197 -3.54 -8.90 9.26
C THR A 197 -2.67 -8.13 8.26
N VAL A 198 -3.16 -7.02 7.74
CA VAL A 198 -2.45 -6.16 6.78
C VAL A 198 -1.31 -5.32 7.38
N ALA A 199 -1.18 -5.27 8.72
CA ALA A 199 -0.05 -4.69 9.43
C ALA A 199 1.01 -5.74 9.82
N SER A 200 0.73 -7.03 9.63
CA SER A 200 1.66 -8.12 9.96
C SER A 200 2.90 -8.10 9.05
N GLU A 201 4.02 -8.58 9.57
CA GLU A 201 5.22 -8.78 8.77
C GLU A 201 5.00 -9.83 7.67
N ILE A 202 4.14 -10.84 7.90
CA ILE A 202 3.79 -11.85 6.88
C ILE A 202 3.16 -11.21 5.64
N MET A 203 2.27 -10.23 5.81
CA MET A 203 1.71 -9.50 4.66
C MET A 203 2.80 -8.76 3.88
N ALA A 204 3.75 -8.12 4.56
CA ALA A 204 4.87 -7.45 3.90
C ALA A 204 5.80 -8.45 3.19
N ILE A 205 6.09 -9.59 3.80
CA ILE A 205 6.87 -10.69 3.21
C ILE A 205 6.20 -11.21 1.95
N LEU A 206 4.89 -11.52 2.00
CA LEU A 206 4.13 -11.98 0.83
C LEU A 206 4.26 -11.00 -0.34
N CYS A 207 4.09 -9.70 -0.05
CA CYS A 207 4.13 -8.65 -1.07
C CYS A 207 5.53 -8.38 -1.64
N LEU A 208 6.60 -8.64 -0.87
CA LEU A 208 7.99 -8.41 -1.30
C LEU A 208 8.70 -9.70 -1.75
N SER A 209 8.02 -10.83 -1.79
CA SER A 209 8.57 -12.09 -2.29
C SER A 209 8.48 -12.18 -3.80
N ARG A 210 9.54 -12.74 -4.42
CA ARG A 210 9.69 -12.89 -5.87
C ARG A 210 9.27 -14.26 -6.38
N ASP A 211 9.25 -15.24 -5.49
CA ASP A 211 8.89 -16.64 -5.71
C ASP A 211 8.72 -17.38 -4.37
N LEU A 212 8.39 -18.68 -4.41
CA LEU A 212 8.21 -19.50 -3.20
C LEU A 212 9.50 -19.72 -2.42
N GLU A 213 10.64 -19.79 -3.07
CA GLU A 213 11.92 -19.97 -2.40
C GLU A 213 12.32 -18.69 -1.66
N ASP A 214 12.16 -17.54 -2.30
CA ASP A 214 12.37 -16.22 -1.68
C ASP A 214 11.42 -16.02 -0.50
N LEU A 215 10.14 -16.43 -0.63
CA LEU A 215 9.17 -16.43 0.47
C LEU A 215 9.68 -17.22 1.68
N LYS A 216 10.13 -18.47 1.48
CA LYS A 216 10.69 -19.30 2.56
C LYS A 216 11.93 -18.67 3.17
N ASN A 217 12.83 -18.13 2.35
CA ASN A 217 14.06 -17.50 2.81
C ASN A 217 13.80 -16.20 3.60
N LYS A 218 12.75 -15.47 3.27
CA LYS A 218 12.30 -14.32 4.04
C LYS A 218 11.68 -14.74 5.38
N ILE A 219 10.83 -15.76 5.40
CA ILE A 219 10.24 -16.29 6.63
C ILE A 219 11.32 -16.73 7.61
N LYS A 220 12.37 -17.43 7.17
CA LYS A 220 13.51 -17.83 8.01
C LYS A 220 14.12 -16.67 8.81
N LYS A 221 14.14 -15.47 8.22
CA LYS A 221 14.79 -14.28 8.79
C LYS A 221 13.90 -13.51 9.79
N ILE A 222 12.64 -13.86 9.97
CA ILE A 222 11.76 -13.20 10.93
C ILE A 222 12.36 -13.27 12.32
N VAL A 223 12.50 -12.13 12.98
CA VAL A 223 12.89 -12.06 14.40
C VAL A 223 11.64 -12.21 15.25
N VAL A 224 11.55 -13.30 16.01
CA VAL A 224 10.37 -13.62 16.85
C VAL A 224 10.49 -13.05 18.27
N GLY A 225 11.69 -12.75 18.70
CA GLY A 225 12.01 -12.23 20.02
C GLY A 225 13.49 -12.31 20.31
N TYR A 226 13.87 -12.18 21.58
CA TYR A 226 15.25 -12.18 22.03
C TYR A 226 15.46 -13.14 23.20
N THR A 227 16.65 -13.72 23.27
CA THR A 227 17.07 -14.52 24.43
C THR A 227 17.25 -13.64 25.67
N ARG A 228 17.38 -14.25 26.85
CA ARG A 228 17.77 -13.53 28.09
C ARG A 228 19.10 -12.80 27.95
N SER A 229 20.00 -13.29 27.11
CA SER A 229 21.28 -12.64 26.78
C SER A 229 21.19 -11.58 25.66
N ASN A 230 19.99 -11.20 25.21
CA ASN A 230 19.70 -10.23 24.15
C ASN A 230 20.19 -10.64 22.75
N LYS A 231 20.26 -11.91 22.44
CA LYS A 231 20.48 -12.39 21.07
C LYS A 231 19.13 -12.54 20.35
N PRO A 232 19.01 -12.14 19.08
CA PRO A 232 17.78 -12.36 18.33
C PRO A 232 17.52 -13.87 18.15
N VAL A 233 16.25 -14.26 18.18
CA VAL A 233 15.75 -15.60 17.86
C VAL A 233 14.93 -15.48 16.59
N PHE A 234 15.17 -16.37 15.64
CA PHE A 234 14.57 -16.33 14.31
C PHE A 234 13.51 -17.43 14.14
N ALA A 235 12.58 -17.23 13.19
CA ALA A 235 11.62 -18.27 12.81
C ALA A 235 12.32 -19.57 12.31
N ALA A 236 13.51 -19.44 11.72
CA ALA A 236 14.36 -20.58 11.33
C ALA A 236 14.76 -21.45 12.53
N ASP A 237 15.00 -20.87 13.71
CA ASP A 237 15.35 -21.60 14.92
C ASP A 237 14.20 -22.48 15.43
N LEU A 238 12.97 -22.14 15.01
CA LEU A 238 11.74 -22.90 15.29
C LEU A 238 11.35 -23.83 14.14
N HIS A 239 12.09 -23.83 13.02
CA HIS A 239 11.78 -24.60 11.81
C HIS A 239 10.40 -24.33 11.23
N ALA A 240 9.91 -23.08 11.33
CA ALA A 240 8.54 -22.71 10.98
C ALA A 240 8.34 -22.44 9.48
N GLU A 241 9.40 -22.15 8.74
CA GLU A 241 9.35 -21.64 7.38
C GLU A 241 8.65 -22.56 6.37
N GLY A 242 8.80 -23.86 6.55
CA GLY A 242 8.17 -24.86 5.65
C GLY A 242 6.65 -24.87 5.77
N ALA A 243 6.14 -24.98 7.00
CA ALA A 243 4.72 -25.00 7.28
C ALA A 243 4.04 -23.65 6.94
N MET A 244 4.69 -22.54 7.26
CA MET A 244 4.19 -21.21 6.91
C MET A 244 4.14 -21.00 5.39
N ALA A 245 5.17 -21.41 4.65
CA ALA A 245 5.18 -21.34 3.19
C ALA A 245 4.09 -22.23 2.56
N ALA A 246 3.82 -23.39 3.13
CA ALA A 246 2.75 -24.28 2.68
C ALA A 246 1.36 -23.62 2.82
N LEU A 247 1.11 -22.86 3.90
CA LEU A 247 -0.11 -22.06 4.07
C LEU A 247 -0.19 -20.90 3.07
N LEU A 248 0.93 -20.33 2.66
CA LEU A 248 1.01 -19.13 1.82
C LEU A 248 1.17 -19.43 0.33
N LYS A 249 1.38 -20.69 -0.09
CA LYS A 249 1.72 -21.03 -1.49
C LYS A 249 0.70 -20.53 -2.51
N ASP A 250 -0.60 -20.65 -2.23
CA ASP A 250 -1.65 -20.17 -3.11
C ASP A 250 -1.91 -18.67 -2.94
N ALA A 251 -1.70 -18.13 -1.73
CA ALA A 251 -1.76 -16.70 -1.48
C ALA A 251 -0.66 -15.90 -2.20
N LEU A 252 0.45 -16.53 -2.60
CA LEU A 252 1.51 -15.89 -3.38
C LEU A 252 1.11 -15.65 -4.84
N LYS A 253 0.12 -16.38 -5.37
CA LYS A 253 -0.42 -16.23 -6.73
C LYS A 253 -1.30 -14.98 -6.81
N PRO A 254 -1.04 -14.03 -7.74
CA PRO A 254 -1.89 -12.85 -7.92
C PRO A 254 -3.31 -13.18 -8.37
N ASN A 255 -4.26 -12.38 -7.91
CA ASN A 255 -5.67 -12.53 -8.26
C ASN A 255 -6.01 -11.69 -9.49
N LEU A 256 -6.42 -12.34 -10.56
CA LEU A 256 -6.90 -11.72 -11.80
C LEU A 256 -8.40 -11.41 -11.70
N VAL A 257 -8.75 -10.17 -12.01
CA VAL A 257 -10.10 -9.63 -12.12
C VAL A 257 -10.19 -8.67 -13.30
N GLN A 258 -11.28 -7.91 -13.40
CA GLN A 258 -11.50 -6.93 -14.46
C GLN A 258 -12.08 -5.64 -13.92
N THR A 259 -11.98 -4.55 -14.69
CA THR A 259 -12.73 -3.31 -14.44
C THR A 259 -14.16 -3.41 -14.99
N LEU A 260 -14.99 -2.39 -14.70
CA LEU A 260 -16.32 -2.25 -15.32
C LEU A 260 -16.26 -2.19 -16.86
N GLU A 261 -15.14 -1.77 -17.43
CA GLU A 261 -14.89 -1.68 -18.87
C GLU A 261 -14.04 -2.84 -19.40
N HIS A 262 -13.86 -3.89 -18.58
CA HIS A 262 -13.15 -5.12 -18.92
C HIS A 262 -11.64 -4.96 -19.20
N THR A 263 -11.01 -3.95 -18.60
CA THR A 263 -9.55 -3.89 -18.52
C THR A 263 -9.07 -4.91 -17.48
N PRO A 264 -8.07 -5.75 -17.80
CA PRO A 264 -7.53 -6.70 -16.84
C PRO A 264 -6.90 -6.02 -15.64
N ALA A 265 -7.12 -6.58 -14.46
CA ALA A 265 -6.52 -6.07 -13.23
C ALA A 265 -6.04 -7.20 -12.32
N PHE A 266 -4.87 -7.03 -11.71
CA PHE A 266 -4.46 -7.79 -10.54
C PHE A 266 -4.84 -7.05 -9.27
N VAL A 267 -5.43 -7.78 -8.32
CA VAL A 267 -5.66 -7.30 -6.95
C VAL A 267 -4.97 -8.28 -6.02
N HIS A 268 -3.86 -7.87 -5.40
CA HIS A 268 -3.03 -8.81 -4.67
C HIS A 268 -2.17 -8.15 -3.58
N GLY A 269 -2.32 -8.64 -2.35
CA GLY A 269 -1.63 -8.15 -1.17
C GLY A 269 -2.07 -6.75 -0.73
N GLY A 270 -2.09 -6.48 0.56
CA GLY A 270 -2.65 -5.25 1.10
C GLY A 270 -1.89 -4.67 2.29
N PRO A 271 -0.53 -4.53 2.26
CA PRO A 271 0.20 -4.01 3.39
C PRO A 271 -0.17 -2.56 3.67
N PHE A 272 -0.33 -2.20 4.96
CA PHE A 272 -0.61 -0.82 5.35
C PHE A 272 0.58 0.10 5.04
N ALA A 273 0.28 1.30 4.52
CA ALA A 273 1.31 2.26 4.12
C ALA A 273 1.86 3.10 5.27
N ASN A 274 1.24 3.10 6.44
CA ASN A 274 1.72 3.81 7.63
C ASN A 274 2.71 2.98 8.47
N ILE A 275 2.84 1.66 8.22
CA ILE A 275 3.72 0.78 8.98
C ILE A 275 4.48 -0.23 8.12
N ALA A 276 4.09 -0.40 6.87
CA ALA A 276 4.74 -1.22 5.86
C ALA A 276 4.90 -0.41 4.57
N HIS A 277 5.30 -1.07 3.48
CA HIS A 277 5.60 -0.38 2.22
C HIS A 277 4.34 0.08 1.44
N GLY A 278 3.14 -0.36 1.81
CA GLY A 278 1.88 0.20 1.32
C GLY A 278 1.58 0.01 -0.17
N CYS A 279 2.12 -1.04 -0.79
CA CYS A 279 1.99 -1.32 -2.21
C CYS A 279 1.53 -2.76 -2.43
N ASN A 280 0.95 -3.06 -3.59
CA ASN A 280 0.65 -4.43 -3.99
C ASN A 280 1.93 -5.28 -4.14
N SER A 281 1.75 -6.57 -4.39
CA SER A 281 2.88 -7.51 -4.44
C SER A 281 3.83 -7.26 -5.63
N ILE A 282 5.07 -7.69 -5.46
CA ILE A 282 6.06 -7.78 -6.53
C ILE A 282 5.58 -8.77 -7.61
N MET A 283 5.00 -9.89 -7.19
CA MET A 283 4.46 -10.91 -8.11
C MET A 283 3.45 -10.31 -9.08
N ALA A 284 2.42 -9.60 -8.56
CA ALA A 284 1.41 -8.96 -9.40
C ALA A 284 2.01 -7.94 -10.36
N THR A 285 2.93 -7.09 -9.89
CA THR A 285 3.55 -6.06 -10.72
C THR A 285 4.44 -6.68 -11.81
N ARG A 286 5.26 -7.66 -11.49
CA ARG A 286 6.13 -8.34 -12.46
C ARG A 286 5.34 -9.10 -13.51
N MET A 287 4.32 -9.87 -13.09
CA MET A 287 3.45 -10.57 -14.02
C MET A 287 2.73 -9.61 -14.97
N ALA A 288 2.18 -8.52 -14.44
CA ALA A 288 1.54 -7.50 -15.26
C ALA A 288 2.48 -6.91 -16.31
N LEU A 289 3.73 -6.60 -15.93
CA LEU A 289 4.74 -6.06 -16.84
C LEU A 289 5.12 -7.03 -17.97
N LYS A 290 4.95 -8.34 -17.78
CA LYS A 290 5.23 -9.36 -18.81
C LYS A 290 4.09 -9.56 -19.82
N VAL A 291 2.88 -9.14 -19.51
CA VAL A 291 1.69 -9.38 -20.34
C VAL A 291 1.02 -8.12 -20.87
N ALA A 292 1.42 -6.94 -20.40
CA ALA A 292 0.85 -5.67 -20.83
C ALA A 292 1.96 -4.67 -21.19
N ASP A 293 1.66 -3.76 -22.16
CA ASP A 293 2.58 -2.70 -22.57
C ASP A 293 2.62 -1.55 -21.56
N TYR A 294 1.50 -1.34 -20.86
CA TYR A 294 1.35 -0.35 -19.79
C TYR A 294 0.76 -1.00 -18.54
N VAL A 295 1.42 -0.79 -17.41
CA VAL A 295 0.95 -1.26 -16.11
C VAL A 295 0.74 -0.09 -15.19
N VAL A 296 -0.51 0.14 -14.77
CA VAL A 296 -0.88 1.17 -13.81
C VAL A 296 -0.91 0.55 -12.43
N THR A 297 -0.13 1.10 -11.52
CA THR A 297 -0.10 0.69 -10.11
C THR A 297 -0.19 1.89 -9.18
N GLU A 298 -0.43 1.65 -7.90
CA GLU A 298 -0.57 2.72 -6.92
C GLU A 298 0.25 2.49 -5.67
N ALA A 299 0.55 3.58 -4.94
CA ALA A 299 1.13 3.55 -3.60
C ALA A 299 0.15 4.16 -2.59
N GLY A 300 0.12 3.62 -1.36
CA GLY A 300 -0.81 4.07 -0.31
C GLY A 300 -0.42 5.42 0.28
N PHE A 301 -1.40 6.23 0.67
CA PHE A 301 -1.22 7.60 1.20
C PHE A 301 -0.51 8.55 0.23
N GLY A 302 0.05 9.65 0.73
CA GLY A 302 0.73 10.66 -0.08
C GLY A 302 2.07 10.20 -0.66
N ALA A 303 2.56 10.95 -1.64
CA ALA A 303 3.81 10.64 -2.31
C ALA A 303 5.03 10.69 -1.36
N ASP A 304 4.94 11.43 -0.28
CA ASP A 304 5.96 11.48 0.78
C ASP A 304 6.08 10.18 1.59
N LEU A 305 5.01 9.39 1.67
CA LEU A 305 4.99 8.10 2.37
C LEU A 305 4.94 6.93 1.40
N GLY A 306 3.86 6.86 0.60
CA GLY A 306 3.62 5.70 -0.25
C GLY A 306 4.55 5.62 -1.43
N ALA A 307 4.72 6.71 -2.19
CA ALA A 307 5.63 6.70 -3.33
C ALA A 307 7.09 6.56 -2.89
N GLU A 308 7.51 7.21 -1.80
CA GLU A 308 8.84 7.04 -1.24
C GLU A 308 9.14 5.55 -0.97
N LYS A 309 8.24 4.85 -0.27
CA LYS A 309 8.41 3.42 0.03
C LYS A 309 8.29 2.51 -1.19
N PHE A 310 7.42 2.87 -2.13
CA PHE A 310 7.35 2.17 -3.42
C PHE A 310 8.69 2.24 -4.14
N LEU A 311 9.32 3.42 -4.16
CA LEU A 311 10.58 3.66 -4.86
C LEU A 311 11.77 3.09 -4.09
N ASP A 312 11.92 3.43 -2.80
CA ASP A 312 13.09 3.05 -2.02
C ASP A 312 13.04 1.64 -1.42
N ILE A 313 11.85 1.01 -1.32
CA ILE A 313 11.72 -0.37 -0.85
C ILE A 313 11.34 -1.30 -1.99
N LYS A 314 10.14 -1.16 -2.56
CA LYS A 314 9.63 -2.13 -3.57
C LYS A 314 10.45 -2.13 -4.84
N CYS A 315 10.74 -0.95 -5.42
CA CYS A 315 11.55 -0.86 -6.64
C CYS A 315 12.97 -1.35 -6.42
N ARG A 316 13.56 -1.12 -5.24
CA ARG A 316 14.89 -1.63 -4.88
C ARG A 316 14.91 -3.16 -4.82
N VAL A 317 13.95 -3.78 -4.13
CA VAL A 317 13.89 -5.25 -3.98
C VAL A 317 13.56 -5.95 -5.31
N ALA A 318 12.69 -5.34 -6.11
CA ALA A 318 12.18 -5.93 -7.34
C ALA A 318 12.91 -5.47 -8.62
N GLU A 319 13.90 -4.57 -8.49
CA GLU A 319 14.65 -3.97 -9.60
C GLU A 319 13.72 -3.26 -10.62
N LEU A 320 12.64 -2.64 -10.11
CA LEU A 320 11.67 -1.95 -10.94
C LEU A 320 12.10 -0.50 -11.20
N LYS A 321 11.72 0.02 -12.37
CA LYS A 321 11.94 1.42 -12.76
C LYS A 321 10.66 1.99 -13.33
N PRO A 322 9.97 2.90 -12.62
CA PRO A 322 8.79 3.56 -13.16
C PRO A 322 9.15 4.39 -14.40
N SER A 323 8.27 4.36 -15.40
CA SER A 323 8.40 5.13 -16.64
C SER A 323 7.78 6.52 -16.52
N ALA A 324 6.72 6.65 -15.71
CA ALA A 324 6.07 7.92 -15.41
C ALA A 324 5.31 7.83 -14.07
N VAL A 325 5.04 9.00 -13.49
CA VAL A 325 4.26 9.12 -12.25
C VAL A 325 3.07 10.05 -12.48
N VAL A 326 1.91 9.63 -11.98
CA VAL A 326 0.71 10.46 -11.91
C VAL A 326 0.52 10.93 -10.49
N ILE A 327 0.57 12.24 -10.27
CA ILE A 327 0.33 12.86 -8.96
C ILE A 327 -1.14 13.30 -8.91
N VAL A 328 -1.94 12.64 -8.10
CA VAL A 328 -3.37 12.96 -7.96
C VAL A 328 -3.55 14.10 -6.96
N ALA A 329 -4.26 15.13 -7.37
CA ALA A 329 -4.64 16.24 -6.52
C ALA A 329 -6.13 16.55 -6.67
N THR A 330 -6.72 17.21 -5.68
CA THR A 330 -8.05 17.82 -5.75
C THR A 330 -7.98 19.27 -5.30
N VAL A 331 -8.76 20.14 -5.91
CA VAL A 331 -8.89 21.54 -5.46
C VAL A 331 -9.30 21.59 -3.99
N ARG A 332 -10.21 20.70 -3.59
CA ARG A 332 -10.65 20.58 -2.18
C ARG A 332 -9.50 20.27 -1.22
N ALA A 333 -8.65 19.29 -1.55
CA ALA A 333 -7.52 18.95 -0.71
C ALA A 333 -6.53 20.12 -0.61
N LEU A 334 -6.25 20.82 -1.70
CA LEU A 334 -5.38 21.98 -1.69
C LEU A 334 -5.96 23.13 -0.84
N LYS A 335 -7.27 23.42 -0.93
CA LYS A 335 -7.93 24.40 -0.05
C LYS A 335 -7.87 23.97 1.42
N HIS A 336 -8.06 22.68 1.71
CA HIS A 336 -7.90 22.18 3.08
C HIS A 336 -6.47 22.38 3.61
N HIS A 337 -5.46 22.09 2.80
CA HIS A 337 -4.06 22.39 3.12
C HIS A 337 -3.80 23.88 3.29
N GLY A 338 -4.60 24.74 2.69
CA GLY A 338 -4.61 26.19 2.88
C GLY A 338 -5.42 26.68 4.09
N GLY A 339 -5.95 25.75 4.91
CA GLY A 339 -6.61 26.05 6.18
C GLY A 339 -8.13 26.13 6.14
N VAL A 340 -8.79 25.72 5.03
CA VAL A 340 -10.26 25.71 4.92
C VAL A 340 -10.86 24.51 5.63
N ASP A 341 -11.92 24.73 6.42
CA ASP A 341 -12.66 23.66 7.08
C ASP A 341 -13.35 22.73 6.05
N LYS A 342 -13.48 21.46 6.40
CA LYS A 342 -14.10 20.44 5.54
C LYS A 342 -15.49 20.81 5.00
N LYS A 343 -16.26 21.59 5.76
CA LYS A 343 -17.64 21.97 5.41
C LYS A 343 -17.70 23.07 4.33
N GLU A 344 -16.62 23.84 4.15
CA GLU A 344 -16.54 25.00 3.27
C GLU A 344 -15.75 24.75 1.98
N LEU A 345 -15.27 23.52 1.77
CA LEU A 345 -14.41 23.14 0.62
C LEU A 345 -15.13 23.25 -0.74
N ALA A 346 -16.45 23.36 -0.76
CA ALA A 346 -17.23 23.49 -1.99
C ALA A 346 -17.26 24.93 -2.55
N GLU A 347 -16.92 25.94 -1.74
CA GLU A 347 -16.91 27.35 -2.14
C GLU A 347 -15.59 27.73 -2.83
N GLU A 348 -15.63 28.61 -3.85
CA GLU A 348 -14.43 29.16 -4.49
C GLU A 348 -13.58 29.90 -3.46
N ASN A 349 -12.30 29.54 -3.35
CA ASN A 349 -11.38 30.20 -2.43
C ASN A 349 -9.94 30.15 -2.96
N LEU A 350 -9.60 31.14 -3.79
CA LEU A 350 -8.26 31.26 -4.39
C LEU A 350 -7.17 31.56 -3.35
N GLU A 351 -7.48 32.32 -2.28
CA GLU A 351 -6.51 32.63 -1.23
C GLU A 351 -6.09 31.35 -0.48
N ALA A 352 -7.06 30.52 -0.13
CA ALA A 352 -6.76 29.23 0.50
C ALA A 352 -6.01 28.30 -0.46
N LEU A 353 -6.37 28.30 -1.74
CA LEU A 353 -5.68 27.52 -2.76
C LEU A 353 -4.21 27.96 -2.89
N GLU A 354 -3.94 29.27 -2.87
CA GLU A 354 -2.58 29.82 -2.89
C GLU A 354 -1.75 29.36 -1.67
N LYS A 355 -2.36 29.33 -0.48
CA LYS A 355 -1.72 28.84 0.74
C LYS A 355 -1.48 27.32 0.73
N GLY A 356 -2.33 26.55 0.06
CA GLY A 356 -2.26 25.08 0.04
C GLY A 356 -1.45 24.49 -1.12
N ILE A 357 -1.31 25.21 -2.24
CA ILE A 357 -0.60 24.73 -3.43
C ILE A 357 0.85 24.29 -3.15
N PRO A 358 1.60 24.87 -2.17
CA PRO A 358 2.94 24.39 -1.86
C PRO A 358 3.02 22.90 -1.50
N ASN A 359 1.95 22.30 -1.00
CA ASN A 359 1.91 20.85 -0.77
C ASN A 359 2.08 20.06 -2.08
N LEU A 360 1.31 20.41 -3.11
CA LEU A 360 1.44 19.80 -4.44
C LEU A 360 2.82 20.06 -5.05
N LEU A 361 3.31 21.29 -4.97
CA LEU A 361 4.63 21.65 -5.54
C LEU A 361 5.76 20.87 -4.89
N LYS A 362 5.67 20.59 -3.56
CA LYS A 362 6.65 19.74 -2.88
C LYS A 362 6.58 18.29 -3.37
N HIS A 363 5.40 17.74 -3.59
CA HIS A 363 5.28 16.39 -4.15
C HIS A 363 5.79 16.31 -5.60
N ILE A 364 5.57 17.34 -6.41
CA ILE A 364 6.16 17.45 -7.76
C ILE A 364 7.70 17.47 -7.66
N GLU A 365 8.27 18.32 -6.80
CA GLU A 365 9.72 18.37 -6.56
C GLU A 365 10.27 17.00 -6.16
N ASN A 366 9.60 16.31 -5.21
CA ASN A 366 10.02 14.98 -4.76
C ASN A 366 10.11 13.99 -5.91
N ILE A 367 9.10 13.93 -6.76
CA ILE A 367 9.05 12.97 -7.87
C ILE A 367 10.03 13.38 -8.99
N THR A 368 10.01 14.65 -9.42
CA THR A 368 10.74 15.07 -10.63
C THR A 368 12.21 15.36 -10.34
N VAL A 369 12.53 15.96 -9.20
CA VAL A 369 13.90 16.39 -8.88
C VAL A 369 14.60 15.37 -7.99
N LYS A 370 13.94 14.93 -6.89
CA LYS A 370 14.59 14.02 -5.93
C LYS A 370 14.71 12.61 -6.47
N PHE A 371 13.63 12.05 -7.00
CA PHE A 371 13.64 10.71 -7.61
C PHE A 371 13.97 10.70 -9.11
N GLY A 372 13.90 11.84 -9.80
CA GLY A 372 14.24 11.96 -11.23
C GLY A 372 13.25 11.29 -12.19
N LEU A 373 11.98 11.24 -11.84
CA LEU A 373 10.92 10.60 -12.61
C LEU A 373 10.06 11.64 -13.34
N PRO A 374 9.70 11.42 -14.63
CA PRO A 374 8.75 12.28 -15.30
C PRO A 374 7.36 12.16 -14.65
N ALA A 375 6.66 13.27 -14.52
CA ALA A 375 5.37 13.32 -13.85
C ALA A 375 4.32 14.16 -14.60
N VAL A 376 3.05 13.80 -14.37
CA VAL A 376 1.86 14.61 -14.72
C VAL A 376 1.00 14.75 -13.47
N VAL A 377 0.36 15.88 -13.29
CA VAL A 377 -0.65 16.10 -12.25
C VAL A 377 -2.02 15.76 -12.80
N ALA A 378 -2.73 14.85 -12.14
CA ALA A 378 -4.13 14.57 -12.41
C ALA A 378 -5.00 15.29 -11.39
N ILE A 379 -5.79 16.26 -11.83
CA ILE A 379 -6.81 16.88 -10.97
C ILE A 379 -8.07 16.02 -11.03
N ASN A 380 -8.36 15.31 -9.95
CA ASN A 380 -9.62 14.61 -9.79
C ASN A 380 -10.72 15.67 -9.54
N ARG A 381 -11.41 16.03 -10.62
CA ARG A 381 -12.34 17.17 -10.69
C ARG A 381 -13.65 16.86 -9.98
N PHE A 382 -14.08 17.80 -9.15
CA PHE A 382 -15.41 17.84 -8.53
C PHE A 382 -16.30 18.86 -9.24
N PRO A 383 -17.64 18.65 -9.27
CA PRO A 383 -18.57 19.60 -9.91
C PRO A 383 -18.53 21.03 -9.33
N THR A 384 -18.02 21.18 -8.11
CA THR A 384 -17.89 22.48 -7.42
C THR A 384 -16.59 23.21 -7.72
N ASP A 385 -15.63 22.56 -8.39
CA ASP A 385 -14.34 23.19 -8.73
C ASP A 385 -14.55 24.24 -9.82
N THR A 386 -14.11 25.47 -9.60
CA THR A 386 -14.27 26.56 -10.56
C THR A 386 -13.14 26.60 -11.59
N GLU A 387 -13.42 27.14 -12.77
CA GLU A 387 -12.41 27.30 -13.83
C GLU A 387 -11.22 28.15 -13.37
N LYS A 388 -11.44 29.12 -12.48
CA LYS A 388 -10.36 29.96 -11.94
C LYS A 388 -9.43 29.15 -11.03
N GLU A 389 -10.00 28.29 -10.18
CA GLU A 389 -9.22 27.41 -9.30
C GLU A 389 -8.42 26.40 -10.10
N LEU A 390 -9.04 25.76 -11.10
CA LEU A 390 -8.37 24.80 -11.98
C LEU A 390 -7.22 25.46 -12.75
N LYS A 391 -7.46 26.62 -13.34
CA LYS A 391 -6.42 27.37 -14.07
C LYS A 391 -5.25 27.78 -13.17
N TYR A 392 -5.54 28.21 -11.95
CA TYR A 392 -4.48 28.55 -10.99
C TYR A 392 -3.56 27.36 -10.70
N VAL A 393 -4.12 26.17 -10.45
CA VAL A 393 -3.32 24.96 -10.22
C VAL A 393 -2.49 24.61 -11.47
N GLU A 394 -3.09 24.69 -12.66
CA GLU A 394 -2.43 24.42 -13.93
C GLU A 394 -1.22 25.36 -14.14
N GLU A 395 -1.41 26.66 -13.94
CA GLU A 395 -0.35 27.67 -14.08
C GLU A 395 0.83 27.36 -13.12
N LYS A 396 0.53 27.05 -11.85
CA LYS A 396 1.56 26.73 -10.85
C LYS A 396 2.33 25.43 -11.15
N CYS A 397 1.69 24.41 -11.70
CA CYS A 397 2.37 23.19 -12.14
C CYS A 397 3.25 23.45 -13.38
N LYS A 398 2.78 24.26 -14.33
CA LYS A 398 3.54 24.63 -15.54
C LYS A 398 4.81 25.42 -15.22
N GLU A 399 4.80 26.24 -14.15
CA GLU A 399 6.01 26.92 -13.67
C GLU A 399 7.14 25.93 -13.31
N LEU A 400 6.80 24.70 -12.92
CA LEU A 400 7.73 23.60 -12.65
C LEU A 400 7.95 22.66 -13.85
N GLY A 401 7.41 22.99 -15.02
CA GLY A 401 7.52 22.18 -16.23
C GLY A 401 6.69 20.89 -16.20
N VAL A 402 5.66 20.82 -15.34
CA VAL A 402 4.78 19.65 -15.20
C VAL A 402 3.39 19.97 -15.76
N ASN A 403 2.90 19.11 -16.66
CA ASN A 403 1.57 19.23 -17.24
C ASN A 403 0.50 18.79 -16.24
N VAL A 404 -0.71 19.37 -16.42
CA VAL A 404 -1.91 19.03 -15.67
C VAL A 404 -2.93 18.46 -16.64
N ALA A 405 -3.59 17.37 -16.25
CA ALA A 405 -4.74 16.81 -16.95
C ALA A 405 -5.92 16.69 -15.97
N LEU A 406 -7.13 17.02 -16.44
CA LEU A 406 -8.33 16.81 -15.65
C LEU A 406 -8.72 15.33 -15.67
N SER A 407 -9.16 14.83 -14.55
CA SER A 407 -9.69 13.47 -14.39
C SER A 407 -11.13 13.50 -13.94
N GLU A 408 -12.03 13.08 -14.81
CA GLU A 408 -13.47 12.95 -14.56
C GLU A 408 -13.91 11.47 -14.60
N VAL A 409 -12.98 10.56 -14.35
CA VAL A 409 -13.20 9.10 -14.50
C VAL A 409 -14.26 8.55 -13.55
N TRP A 410 -14.45 9.19 -12.39
CA TRP A 410 -15.54 8.81 -11.48
C TRP A 410 -16.91 8.92 -12.13
N ALA A 411 -17.16 9.98 -12.87
CA ALA A 411 -18.45 10.28 -13.49
C ALA A 411 -18.59 9.69 -14.89
N LYS A 412 -17.50 9.62 -15.66
CA LYS A 412 -17.50 9.34 -17.11
C LYS A 412 -16.76 8.05 -17.49
N GLY A 413 -16.20 7.31 -16.52
CA GLY A 413 -15.37 6.14 -16.83
C GLY A 413 -14.15 6.52 -17.65
N SER A 414 -13.74 5.65 -18.58
CA SER A 414 -12.55 5.84 -19.41
C SER A 414 -12.55 7.11 -20.26
N GLU A 415 -13.71 7.59 -20.67
CA GLU A 415 -13.81 8.85 -21.44
C GLU A 415 -13.27 10.05 -20.65
N GLY A 416 -13.55 10.07 -19.33
CA GLY A 416 -13.13 11.16 -18.44
C GLY A 416 -11.62 11.20 -18.15
N GLY A 417 -10.83 10.28 -18.67
CA GLY A 417 -9.38 10.19 -18.45
C GLY A 417 -8.53 10.13 -19.72
N GLU A 418 -9.11 10.32 -20.91
CA GLU A 418 -8.35 10.19 -22.17
C GLU A 418 -7.18 11.17 -22.29
N GLU A 419 -7.37 12.42 -21.87
CA GLU A 419 -6.29 13.42 -21.89
C GLU A 419 -5.13 13.00 -20.98
N LEU A 420 -5.45 12.57 -19.77
CA LEU A 420 -4.47 12.03 -18.84
C LEU A 420 -3.75 10.81 -19.42
N ALA A 421 -4.48 9.90 -20.05
CA ALA A 421 -3.89 8.71 -20.67
C ALA A 421 -2.90 9.06 -21.79
N ARG A 422 -3.25 10.02 -22.67
CA ARG A 422 -2.35 10.49 -23.74
C ARG A 422 -1.09 11.15 -23.20
N GLU A 423 -1.20 11.93 -22.14
CA GLU A 423 -0.05 12.56 -21.49
C GLU A 423 0.85 11.53 -20.80
N VAL A 424 0.27 10.53 -20.13
CA VAL A 424 1.02 9.41 -19.54
C VAL A 424 1.79 8.63 -20.60
N VAL A 425 1.17 8.33 -21.76
CA VAL A 425 1.84 7.69 -22.89
C VAL A 425 3.00 8.53 -23.37
N ARG A 426 2.79 9.83 -23.58
CA ARG A 426 3.84 10.77 -24.03
C ARG A 426 5.04 10.75 -23.07
N LEU A 427 4.79 10.80 -21.76
CA LEU A 427 5.84 10.76 -20.75
C LEU A 427 6.57 9.42 -20.72
N ALA A 428 5.84 8.31 -20.73
CA ALA A 428 6.40 6.97 -20.64
C ALA A 428 7.21 6.57 -21.89
N GLU A 429 6.86 7.11 -23.07
CA GLU A 429 7.57 6.87 -24.34
C GLU A 429 8.76 7.81 -24.54
N SER A 430 8.84 8.93 -23.80
CA SER A 430 9.94 9.89 -23.92
C SER A 430 11.30 9.38 -23.42
N ASP A 431 11.30 8.28 -22.69
CA ASP A 431 12.48 7.64 -22.05
C ASP A 431 13.35 8.60 -21.22
N ASN A 432 12.72 9.62 -20.63
CA ASN A 432 13.38 10.66 -19.83
C ASN A 432 13.53 10.30 -18.35
N SER A 433 13.22 9.07 -17.95
CA SER A 433 13.37 8.63 -16.56
C SER A 433 14.84 8.57 -16.14
N LYS A 434 15.18 9.38 -15.14
CA LYS A 434 16.50 9.39 -14.48
C LYS A 434 16.37 8.86 -13.04
N PHE A 435 15.57 7.83 -12.88
CA PHE A 435 15.24 7.26 -11.58
C PHE A 435 16.48 6.94 -10.75
N LYS A 436 16.45 7.40 -9.51
CA LYS A 436 17.49 7.12 -8.50
C LYS A 436 16.84 6.89 -7.12
N PHE A 437 17.46 6.08 -6.31
CA PHE A 437 17.07 5.89 -4.90
C PHE A 437 17.48 7.10 -4.05
N MET A 438 16.75 7.33 -2.96
CA MET A 438 16.99 8.48 -2.08
C MET A 438 18.27 8.32 -1.26
N TYR A 439 18.62 7.10 -0.93
CA TYR A 439 19.82 6.78 -0.14
C TYR A 439 20.48 5.46 -0.60
N ASN A 440 21.76 5.31 -0.24
CA ASN A 440 22.52 4.07 -0.44
C ASN A 440 22.29 3.14 0.77
N ASP A 441 22.23 1.82 0.52
CA ASP A 441 22.04 0.79 1.55
C ASP A 441 23.17 0.79 2.60
N GLU A 442 24.39 1.18 2.24
CA GLU A 442 25.56 1.22 3.14
C GLU A 442 25.53 2.38 4.15
N MET A 443 24.65 3.38 3.97
CA MET A 443 24.50 4.46 4.93
C MET A 443 24.07 3.90 6.30
N SER A 444 24.40 4.65 7.38
CA SER A 444 23.86 4.32 8.70
C SER A 444 22.33 4.45 8.71
N ILE A 445 21.66 3.73 9.59
CA ILE A 445 20.20 3.83 9.76
C ILE A 445 19.79 5.29 10.02
N LYS A 446 20.51 5.99 10.91
CA LYS A 446 20.26 7.41 11.18
C LYS A 446 20.43 8.28 9.93
N GLY A 447 21.47 8.03 9.15
CA GLY A 447 21.75 8.78 7.91
C GLY A 447 20.64 8.62 6.88
N LYS A 448 20.10 7.40 6.70
CA LYS A 448 18.93 7.13 5.82
C LYS A 448 17.71 7.91 6.29
N ILE A 449 17.40 7.88 7.60
CA ILE A 449 16.28 8.61 8.20
C ILE A 449 16.43 10.12 7.96
N GLU A 450 17.61 10.69 8.25
CA GLU A 450 17.89 12.12 8.03
C GLU A 450 17.73 12.50 6.55
N THR A 451 18.15 11.64 5.62
CA THR A 451 18.01 11.89 4.18
C THR A 451 16.54 11.98 3.80
N VAL A 452 15.70 11.03 4.21
CA VAL A 452 14.26 11.07 3.91
C VAL A 452 13.61 12.31 4.51
N VAL A 453 13.90 12.63 5.75
CA VAL A 453 13.31 13.81 6.42
C VAL A 453 13.70 15.12 5.72
N LYS A 454 14.97 15.29 5.36
CA LYS A 454 15.44 16.51 4.71
C LYS A 454 14.98 16.62 3.26
N GLU A 455 15.17 15.56 2.48
CA GLU A 455 14.95 15.61 1.04
C GLU A 455 13.47 15.45 0.66
N ILE A 456 12.75 14.54 1.30
CA ILE A 456 11.35 14.22 0.95
C ILE A 456 10.36 15.06 1.76
N TYR A 457 10.55 15.17 3.08
CA TYR A 457 9.61 15.93 3.91
C TYR A 457 9.90 17.43 3.93
N GLY A 458 11.16 17.83 3.70
CA GLY A 458 11.61 19.22 3.77
C GLY A 458 11.80 19.71 5.21
N GLY A 459 12.06 18.80 6.15
CA GLY A 459 12.38 19.12 7.54
C GLY A 459 13.85 19.52 7.72
N ASP A 460 14.13 20.25 8.79
CA ASP A 460 15.48 20.75 9.10
C ASP A 460 16.40 19.67 9.70
N GLY A 461 15.83 18.57 10.19
CA GLY A 461 16.60 17.47 10.77
C GLY A 461 15.74 16.52 11.60
N VAL A 462 16.43 15.62 12.31
CA VAL A 462 15.82 14.55 13.09
C VAL A 462 16.31 14.61 14.54
N ASP A 463 15.38 14.45 15.46
CA ASP A 463 15.66 14.21 16.87
C ASP A 463 15.39 12.75 17.21
N PHE A 464 16.29 12.12 17.93
CA PHE A 464 16.18 10.71 18.29
C PHE A 464 16.00 10.57 19.79
N ASP A 465 14.89 10.02 20.23
CA ASP A 465 14.71 9.66 21.63
C ASP A 465 15.82 8.68 22.08
N PRO A 466 16.19 8.70 23.38
CA PRO A 466 17.20 7.78 23.92
C PRO A 466 16.90 6.30 23.61
N ALA A 467 15.63 5.89 23.69
CA ALA A 467 15.17 4.55 23.35
C ALA A 467 15.43 4.22 21.87
N ALA A 468 15.04 5.13 20.95
CA ALA A 468 15.30 4.99 19.54
C ALA A 468 16.79 4.86 19.21
N SER A 469 17.62 5.73 19.81
CA SER A 469 19.08 5.71 19.62
C SER A 469 19.70 4.40 20.11
N LYS A 470 19.21 3.84 21.21
CA LYS A 470 19.66 2.55 21.75
C LYS A 470 19.27 1.41 20.82
N THR A 471 18.00 1.36 20.39
CA THR A 471 17.50 0.33 19.46
C THR A 471 18.25 0.37 18.14
N ILE A 472 18.44 1.54 17.52
CA ILE A 472 19.16 1.70 16.24
C ILE A 472 20.57 1.16 16.35
N ARG A 473 21.32 1.48 17.43
CA ARG A 473 22.66 0.90 17.65
C ARG A 473 22.66 -0.61 17.79
N SER A 474 21.64 -1.18 18.46
CA SER A 474 21.49 -2.64 18.54
C SER A 474 21.26 -3.26 17.17
N LEU A 475 20.33 -2.69 16.39
CA LEU A 475 20.03 -3.18 15.04
C LEU A 475 21.25 -3.13 14.10
N GLU A 476 22.07 -2.08 14.18
CA GLU A 476 23.30 -1.99 13.39
C GLU A 476 24.34 -3.06 13.84
N LYS A 477 24.46 -3.29 15.16
CA LYS A 477 25.32 -4.34 15.72
C LYS A 477 24.86 -5.74 15.32
N ASP A 478 23.55 -5.97 15.25
CA ASP A 478 22.93 -7.25 14.88
C ASP A 478 22.95 -7.49 13.35
N GLY A 479 23.56 -6.58 12.56
CA GLY A 479 23.79 -6.76 11.12
C GLY A 479 22.69 -6.21 10.22
N PHE A 480 21.72 -5.45 10.75
CA PHE A 480 20.59 -4.90 9.99
C PHE A 480 20.83 -3.51 9.38
N ARG A 481 22.07 -3.00 9.45
CA ARG A 481 22.43 -1.66 8.96
C ARG A 481 22.04 -1.41 7.50
N ASN A 482 22.22 -2.40 6.64
CA ASN A 482 22.04 -2.25 5.19
C ASN A 482 20.57 -2.34 4.73
N LEU A 483 19.64 -2.64 5.63
CA LEU A 483 18.22 -2.68 5.28
C LEU A 483 17.69 -1.26 4.99
N PRO A 484 16.78 -1.10 3.99
CA PRO A 484 16.07 0.14 3.77
C PRO A 484 15.18 0.48 4.98
N ILE A 485 14.82 1.74 5.09
CA ILE A 485 13.94 2.23 6.16
C ILE A 485 12.50 2.39 5.67
N CYS A 486 11.57 2.12 6.55
CA CYS A 486 10.14 2.31 6.37
C CYS A 486 9.66 3.33 7.41
N MET A 487 9.51 4.60 7.00
CA MET A 487 9.06 5.64 7.90
C MET A 487 7.58 5.45 8.25
N ALA A 488 7.31 5.31 9.54
CA ALA A 488 5.98 5.21 10.12
C ALA A 488 5.62 6.53 10.80
N LYS A 489 4.87 7.37 10.09
CA LYS A 489 4.43 8.70 10.55
C LYS A 489 2.97 8.94 10.21
N THR A 490 2.42 10.06 10.68
CA THR A 490 1.10 10.52 10.24
C THR A 490 1.04 10.69 8.72
N GLN A 491 -0.05 10.32 8.10
CA GLN A 491 -0.30 10.51 6.68
C GLN A 491 -0.81 11.91 6.33
N TYR A 492 -1.20 12.72 7.30
CA TYR A 492 -1.91 14.00 7.09
C TYR A 492 -0.98 15.22 7.03
N SER A 493 0.32 15.03 7.15
CA SER A 493 1.31 16.10 7.10
C SER A 493 2.61 15.59 6.49
N LEU A 494 3.40 16.50 5.89
CA LEU A 494 4.80 16.23 5.56
C LEU A 494 5.69 16.10 6.80
N SER A 495 5.26 16.66 7.95
CA SER A 495 5.94 16.48 9.25
C SER A 495 5.39 15.25 10.01
N ASP A 496 5.85 15.04 11.24
CA ASP A 496 5.32 14.07 12.19
C ASP A 496 4.14 14.63 13.04
N ASP A 497 3.75 15.89 12.80
CA ASP A 497 2.62 16.56 13.44
C ASP A 497 1.44 16.67 12.45
N PRO A 498 0.32 15.98 12.68
CA PRO A 498 -0.81 15.97 11.75
C PRO A 498 -1.53 17.33 11.60
N THR A 499 -1.27 18.27 12.51
CA THR A 499 -1.87 19.61 12.47
C THR A 499 -1.14 20.59 11.54
N LYS A 500 0.09 20.25 11.14
CA LYS A 500 0.89 21.06 10.22
C LYS A 500 0.54 20.72 8.76
N THR A 501 -0.45 21.42 8.22
CA THR A 501 -0.91 21.24 6.84
C THR A 501 -0.03 21.95 5.80
N GLY A 502 -0.28 21.75 4.52
CA GLY A 502 0.47 22.37 3.44
C GLY A 502 1.91 21.83 3.30
N TRP A 503 2.86 22.72 3.17
CA TRP A 503 4.29 22.42 3.25
C TRP A 503 4.91 23.16 4.43
N PRO A 504 4.89 22.56 5.62
CA PRO A 504 5.46 23.18 6.81
C PRO A 504 6.98 23.40 6.64
N LYS A 505 7.49 24.45 7.27
CA LYS A 505 8.91 24.82 7.29
C LYS A 505 9.41 24.89 8.73
N GLY A 506 10.72 24.77 8.91
CA GLY A 506 11.35 24.95 10.22
C GLY A 506 10.99 23.84 11.22
N PHE A 507 10.66 22.63 10.75
CA PHE A 507 10.31 21.52 11.64
C PHE A 507 11.40 20.45 11.68
N ARG A 508 11.44 19.75 12.79
CA ARG A 508 12.25 18.56 12.98
C ARG A 508 11.34 17.37 13.26
N VAL A 509 11.73 16.19 12.79
CA VAL A 509 10.97 14.94 13.02
C VAL A 509 11.57 14.23 14.23
N THR A 510 10.72 13.80 15.17
CA THR A 510 11.15 13.03 16.33
C THR A 510 10.97 11.53 16.10
N VAL A 511 12.07 10.79 16.10
CA VAL A 511 12.06 9.33 16.06
C VAL A 511 11.96 8.80 17.49
N ARG A 512 10.82 8.19 17.80
CA ARG A 512 10.52 7.62 19.13
C ARG A 512 11.08 6.23 19.34
N ASN A 513 11.04 5.40 18.30
CA ASN A 513 11.60 4.06 18.32
C ASN A 513 11.85 3.53 16.90
N ALA A 514 12.48 2.36 16.83
CA ALA A 514 12.64 1.60 15.60
C ALA A 514 12.44 0.10 15.87
N ARG A 515 12.02 -0.65 14.87
CA ARG A 515 11.98 -2.11 14.94
C ARG A 515 12.37 -2.71 13.60
N VAL A 516 12.96 -3.89 13.61
CA VAL A 516 13.28 -4.60 12.38
C VAL A 516 12.11 -5.49 11.95
N SER A 517 11.76 -5.45 10.68
CA SER A 517 10.99 -6.46 9.96
C SER A 517 11.97 -7.22 9.08
N ALA A 518 12.75 -8.10 9.71
CA ALA A 518 13.92 -8.71 9.09
C ALA A 518 13.57 -9.67 7.96
N GLY A 519 12.44 -10.36 8.07
CA GLY A 519 11.90 -11.21 7.01
C GLY A 519 11.43 -10.39 5.81
N ALA A 520 10.72 -9.29 6.03
CA ALA A 520 10.31 -8.37 4.97
C ALA A 520 11.50 -7.59 4.40
N GLY A 521 12.58 -7.42 5.18
CA GLY A 521 13.82 -6.80 4.73
C GLY A 521 13.82 -5.27 4.83
N PHE A 522 13.22 -4.70 5.86
CA PHE A 522 13.28 -3.26 6.15
C PHE A 522 13.21 -2.95 7.66
N ILE A 523 13.58 -1.74 8.02
CA ILE A 523 13.48 -1.22 9.39
C ILE A 523 12.33 -0.23 9.48
N VAL A 524 11.38 -0.50 10.37
CA VAL A 524 10.27 0.41 10.66
C VAL A 524 10.75 1.47 11.64
N VAL A 525 10.60 2.74 11.26
CA VAL A 525 11.01 3.92 12.04
C VAL A 525 9.77 4.63 12.55
N LEU A 526 9.56 4.62 13.85
CA LEU A 526 8.35 5.14 14.50
C LEU A 526 8.56 6.60 14.92
N THR A 527 7.77 7.51 14.37
CA THR A 527 7.80 8.95 14.70
C THR A 527 6.65 9.39 15.61
N GLY A 528 5.74 8.48 15.92
CA GLY A 528 4.57 8.70 16.77
C GLY A 528 3.93 7.39 17.20
N ASP A 529 2.75 7.48 17.81
CA ASP A 529 1.96 6.31 18.16
C ASP A 529 1.28 5.75 16.89
N ILE A 530 1.97 4.83 16.24
CA ILE A 530 1.47 4.20 15.03
C ILE A 530 0.62 2.99 15.40
N MET A 531 -0.62 3.03 14.98
CA MET A 531 -1.62 2.03 15.35
C MET A 531 -1.60 0.85 14.37
N THR A 532 -1.25 -0.32 14.89
CA THR A 532 -1.23 -1.58 14.15
C THR A 532 -2.51 -2.41 14.30
N MET A 533 -3.39 -1.98 15.19
CA MET A 533 -4.74 -2.53 15.38
C MET A 533 -5.74 -1.37 15.48
N PRO A 534 -6.38 -0.99 14.37
CA PRO A 534 -7.43 0.03 14.38
C PRO A 534 -8.63 -0.40 15.22
N GLY A 535 -9.42 0.55 15.70
CA GLY A 535 -10.71 0.27 16.32
C GLY A 535 -11.86 0.61 15.37
N LEU A 536 -13.01 -0.01 15.58
CA LEU A 536 -14.25 0.40 14.94
C LEU A 536 -14.61 1.84 15.37
N PRO A 537 -15.14 2.68 14.46
CA PRO A 537 -15.63 4.02 14.81
C PRO A 537 -16.92 3.95 15.62
N LYS A 538 -17.42 5.11 16.04
CA LYS A 538 -18.69 5.20 16.80
C LYS A 538 -19.87 4.62 16.01
N VAL A 539 -19.90 4.85 14.71
CA VAL A 539 -20.88 4.27 13.77
C VAL A 539 -20.08 3.58 12.66
N PRO A 540 -19.88 2.27 12.77
CA PRO A 540 -19.14 1.52 11.76
C PRO A 540 -20.00 1.21 10.53
N SER A 541 -19.37 1.03 9.37
CA SER A 541 -20.04 0.59 8.14
C SER A 541 -20.77 -0.75 8.33
N ALA A 542 -20.34 -1.56 9.28
CA ALA A 542 -21.00 -2.82 9.65
C ALA A 542 -22.49 -2.67 10.05
N GLU A 543 -22.91 -1.46 10.48
CA GLU A 543 -24.32 -1.21 10.86
C GLU A 543 -25.26 -1.07 9.63
N ILE A 544 -24.70 -0.80 8.45
CA ILE A 544 -25.49 -0.56 7.21
C ILE A 544 -25.28 -1.61 6.14
N ILE A 545 -24.23 -2.43 6.27
CA ILE A 545 -23.98 -3.55 5.34
C ILE A 545 -24.99 -4.66 5.64
N ASP A 546 -25.70 -5.11 4.62
CA ASP A 546 -26.72 -6.16 4.73
C ASP A 546 -26.70 -7.10 3.50
N VAL A 547 -27.34 -8.26 3.64
CA VAL A 547 -27.50 -9.25 2.59
C VAL A 547 -28.96 -9.72 2.51
N ASP A 548 -29.52 -9.67 1.32
CA ASP A 548 -30.89 -10.14 1.11
C ASP A 548 -30.98 -11.67 1.00
N LYS A 549 -32.21 -12.20 0.93
CA LYS A 549 -32.48 -13.64 0.81
C LYS A 549 -31.91 -14.29 -0.47
N HIS A 550 -31.48 -13.51 -1.43
CA HIS A 550 -30.89 -13.99 -2.70
C HIS A 550 -29.35 -13.84 -2.69
N GLY A 551 -28.77 -13.41 -1.57
CA GLY A 551 -27.33 -13.20 -1.43
C GLY A 551 -26.83 -11.88 -2.01
N LYS A 552 -27.72 -10.94 -2.36
CA LYS A 552 -27.35 -9.64 -2.86
C LYS A 552 -26.95 -8.72 -1.69
N ILE A 553 -25.74 -8.17 -1.77
CA ILE A 553 -25.18 -7.27 -0.76
C ILE A 553 -25.70 -5.83 -0.99
N SER A 554 -25.92 -5.12 0.10
CA SER A 554 -26.24 -3.68 0.14
C SER A 554 -25.40 -2.99 1.22
N GLY A 555 -25.30 -1.65 1.14
CA GLY A 555 -24.55 -0.87 2.12
C GLY A 555 -23.02 -1.01 2.05
N LEU A 556 -22.49 -1.72 1.06
CA LEU A 556 -21.06 -1.84 0.80
C LEU A 556 -20.64 -0.70 -0.15
N PHE A 557 -20.59 0.52 0.37
CA PHE A 557 -20.25 1.79 -0.32
C PHE A 557 -21.22 2.27 -1.42
#